data_0c147b6193df944237a8d6512c9696fc
#
_entry.id   0c147b6193df944237a8d6512c9696fc
#
_cell.length_a   1.000
_cell.length_b   1.000
_cell.length_c   1.000
_cell.angle_alpha   90.00
_cell.angle_beta   90.00
_cell.angle_gamma   90.00
#
_symmetry.space_group_name_H-M   'P 1'
#
loop_
_entity.id
_entity.type
_entity.pdbx_description
1 polymer ?
#
loop_
_entity_poly.entity_id
_entity_poly.type
_entity_poly.pdbx_seq_one_letter_code
_entity_poly.pdbx_strand_id
1 'polypeptide(L)'
;SVDGDNVNVLLGNLVIGTSGKGIDFSATSGTGTSELLSDYEEGSWTMVLSSASGSFSTATLDPIATAFYTKVGRQVSIQGYFRTDAITVGTASGDIYISLPFAAAALTGAGDASAGAVAYAASWAGDIPSAVSPRGGDTKMNLIYRTSANGSTSNSQVGDLGTGSDANVIIFSSTYIAA
;
A
#
# COMPACT_ATOMS: atom_id res chain seq x y z
N SER A 1 -27.66 -8.14 -26.11
CA SER A 1 -28.53 -7.39 -27.01
C SER A 1 -28.51 -5.91 -26.64
N VAL A 2 -28.71 -5.05 -27.60
CA VAL A 2 -28.91 -3.63 -27.38
C VAL A 2 -30.39 -3.35 -27.61
N ASP A 3 -31.07 -2.78 -26.63
CA ASP A 3 -32.47 -2.41 -26.72
C ASP A 3 -32.59 -0.94 -26.27
N GLY A 4 -32.99 -0.09 -27.24
CA GLY A 4 -33.03 1.34 -27.04
C GLY A 4 -31.64 1.89 -26.66
N ASP A 5 -31.57 2.60 -25.53
CA ASP A 5 -30.36 3.26 -25.04
C ASP A 5 -29.54 2.42 -24.05
N ASN A 6 -29.90 1.14 -23.85
CA ASN A 6 -29.27 0.27 -22.84
C ASN A 6 -28.62 -0.97 -23.45
N VAL A 7 -27.49 -1.39 -22.91
CA VAL A 7 -26.89 -2.71 -23.10
C VAL A 7 -27.25 -3.59 -21.92
N ASN A 8 -28.06 -4.63 -22.16
CA ASN A 8 -28.48 -5.57 -21.12
C ASN A 8 -27.69 -6.89 -21.25
N VAL A 9 -26.92 -7.23 -20.22
CA VAL A 9 -26.28 -8.54 -20.08
C VAL A 9 -27.15 -9.38 -19.16
N LEU A 10 -27.99 -10.26 -19.75
CA LEU A 10 -29.01 -11.02 -19.03
C LEU A 10 -28.45 -12.28 -18.34
N LEU A 11 -27.43 -12.89 -18.90
CA LEU A 11 -26.79 -14.11 -18.39
C LEU A 11 -25.29 -14.02 -18.65
N GLY A 12 -24.48 -14.10 -17.60
CA GLY A 12 -23.03 -14.08 -17.69
C GLY A 12 -22.41 -12.69 -17.44
N ASN A 13 -21.14 -12.57 -17.78
CA ASN A 13 -20.33 -11.39 -17.53
C ASN A 13 -20.08 -10.58 -18.82
N LEU A 14 -19.94 -9.26 -18.68
CA LEU A 14 -19.32 -8.43 -19.73
C LEU A 14 -17.81 -8.61 -19.67
N VAL A 15 -17.22 -9.25 -20.67
CA VAL A 15 -15.78 -9.50 -20.74
C VAL A 15 -15.12 -8.45 -21.63
N ILE A 16 -14.19 -7.69 -21.08
CA ILE A 16 -13.29 -6.79 -21.81
C ILE A 16 -11.97 -7.54 -22.00
N GLY A 17 -11.81 -8.23 -23.12
CA GLY A 17 -10.74 -9.22 -23.35
C GLY A 17 -9.39 -8.65 -23.81
N THR A 18 -9.21 -7.31 -23.86
CA THR A 18 -7.97 -6.70 -24.35
C THR A 18 -7.42 -5.72 -23.32
N SER A 19 -6.14 -5.87 -22.98
CA SER A 19 -5.46 -4.92 -22.06
C SER A 19 -5.57 -3.48 -22.56
N GLY A 20 -5.81 -2.55 -21.65
CA GLY A 20 -6.00 -1.13 -21.95
C GLY A 20 -7.35 -0.76 -22.59
N LYS A 21 -8.28 -1.73 -22.69
CA LYS A 21 -9.68 -1.51 -23.05
C LYS A 21 -10.58 -1.61 -21.83
N GLY A 22 -11.68 -0.90 -21.83
CA GLY A 22 -12.61 -0.83 -20.70
C GLY A 22 -13.92 -0.17 -21.10
N ILE A 23 -14.62 0.38 -20.13
CA ILE A 23 -15.83 1.17 -20.35
C ILE A 23 -15.42 2.62 -20.57
N ASP A 24 -15.77 3.17 -21.71
CA ASP A 24 -15.44 4.55 -22.10
C ASP A 24 -16.64 5.47 -21.78
N PHE A 25 -16.41 6.47 -20.95
CA PHE A 25 -17.38 7.50 -20.57
C PHE A 25 -17.14 8.84 -21.27
N SER A 26 -16.24 8.90 -22.23
CA SER A 26 -15.84 10.16 -22.91
C SER A 26 -16.98 10.87 -23.68
N ALA A 27 -18.08 10.17 -23.93
CA ALA A 27 -19.30 10.76 -24.52
C ALA A 27 -20.15 11.56 -23.51
N THR A 28 -19.83 11.49 -22.20
CA THR A 28 -20.52 12.27 -21.18
C THR A 28 -20.01 13.72 -21.14
N SER A 29 -20.88 14.68 -20.78
CA SER A 29 -20.46 16.07 -20.62
C SER A 29 -19.49 16.20 -19.45
N GLY A 30 -18.27 16.67 -19.70
CA GLY A 30 -17.26 16.90 -18.69
C GLY A 30 -16.01 17.57 -19.26
N THR A 31 -15.07 17.90 -18.39
CA THR A 31 -13.75 18.46 -18.75
C THR A 31 -12.63 17.42 -18.66
N GLY A 32 -12.96 16.18 -18.33
CA GLY A 32 -12.01 15.08 -18.22
C GLY A 32 -11.47 14.65 -19.58
N THR A 33 -10.18 14.36 -19.65
CA THR A 33 -9.52 13.88 -20.88
C THR A 33 -9.24 12.37 -20.85
N SER A 34 -9.56 11.69 -19.75
CA SER A 34 -9.36 10.26 -19.57
C SER A 34 -10.53 9.66 -18.79
N GLU A 35 -11.56 9.24 -19.52
CA GLU A 35 -12.82 8.74 -18.98
C GLU A 35 -13.00 7.23 -19.26
N LEU A 36 -11.89 6.54 -19.51
CA LEU A 36 -11.88 5.09 -19.72
C LEU A 36 -11.64 4.35 -18.40
N LEU A 37 -12.61 3.55 -17.94
CA LEU A 37 -12.42 2.57 -16.89
C LEU A 37 -11.82 1.30 -17.50
N SER A 38 -10.49 1.21 -17.54
CA SER A 38 -9.75 0.18 -18.28
C SER A 38 -9.02 -0.84 -17.41
N ASP A 39 -8.90 -0.57 -16.11
CA ASP A 39 -8.02 -1.35 -15.24
C ASP A 39 -8.68 -1.55 -13.88
N TYR A 40 -9.27 -2.72 -13.69
CA TYR A 40 -9.75 -3.19 -12.40
C TYR A 40 -8.97 -4.46 -12.03
N GLU A 41 -8.37 -4.44 -10.86
CA GLU A 41 -7.61 -5.57 -10.33
C GLU A 41 -7.79 -5.64 -8.80
N GLU A 42 -7.97 -6.83 -8.29
CA GLU A 42 -7.98 -7.11 -6.87
C GLU A 42 -7.13 -8.34 -6.57
N GLY A 43 -6.52 -8.35 -5.39
CA GLY A 43 -5.69 -9.47 -5.00
C GLY A 43 -5.02 -9.27 -3.65
N SER A 44 -4.05 -10.12 -3.42
CA SER A 44 -3.15 -10.06 -2.27
C SER A 44 -1.71 -9.89 -2.72
N TRP A 45 -0.86 -9.34 -1.84
CA TRP A 45 0.58 -9.33 -2.09
C TRP A 45 1.35 -9.80 -0.86
N THR A 46 2.52 -10.34 -1.09
CA THR A 46 3.47 -10.69 -0.04
C THR A 46 4.20 -9.42 0.40
N MET A 47 3.97 -8.99 1.62
CA MET A 47 4.68 -7.86 2.20
C MET A 47 6.15 -8.23 2.43
N VAL A 48 7.05 -7.28 2.22
CA VAL A 48 8.49 -7.41 2.48
C VAL A 48 8.93 -6.25 3.37
N LEU A 49 9.57 -6.55 4.49
CA LEU A 49 10.23 -5.57 5.34
C LEU A 49 11.62 -5.25 4.78
N SER A 50 11.94 -3.99 4.67
CA SER A 50 13.25 -3.51 4.23
C SER A 50 13.71 -2.29 5.01
N SER A 51 14.98 -1.91 4.88
CA SER A 51 15.60 -0.75 5.55
C SER A 51 16.12 0.26 4.54
N ALA A 52 16.39 1.47 5.00
CA ALA A 52 16.97 2.55 4.19
C ALA A 52 18.39 2.22 3.74
N SER A 53 19.16 1.50 4.55
CA SER A 53 20.53 1.10 4.26
C SER A 53 20.81 -0.28 4.80
N GLY A 54 21.68 -1.02 4.10
CA GLY A 54 22.02 -2.39 4.45
C GLY A 54 20.88 -3.37 4.23
N SER A 55 20.93 -4.53 4.88
CA SER A 55 19.91 -5.58 4.81
C SER A 55 19.77 -6.34 6.12
N PHE A 56 18.56 -6.78 6.39
CA PHE A 56 18.31 -7.74 7.45
C PHE A 56 18.97 -9.09 7.10
N SER A 57 19.62 -9.73 8.06
CA SER A 57 20.08 -11.12 7.89
C SER A 57 18.87 -12.08 7.91
N THR A 58 17.83 -11.73 8.68
CA THR A 58 16.53 -12.41 8.69
C THR A 58 15.43 -11.36 8.90
N ALA A 59 14.39 -11.43 8.10
CA ALA A 59 13.15 -10.65 8.28
C ALA A 59 11.98 -11.50 7.79
N THR A 60 11.53 -12.43 8.63
CA THR A 60 10.39 -13.30 8.31
C THR A 60 9.12 -12.72 8.87
N LEU A 61 8.08 -12.73 8.06
CA LEU A 61 6.73 -12.40 8.50
C LEU A 61 6.06 -13.65 9.08
N ASP A 62 5.20 -13.44 10.07
CA ASP A 62 4.36 -14.48 10.59
C ASP A 62 3.42 -15.03 9.48
N PRO A 63 3.13 -16.35 9.48
CA PRO A 63 2.23 -16.95 8.49
C PRO A 63 0.82 -16.35 8.40
N ILE A 64 0.35 -15.67 9.45
CA ILE A 64 -0.94 -14.97 9.43
C ILE A 64 -0.86 -13.54 8.88
N ALA A 65 0.34 -13.01 8.64
CA ALA A 65 0.51 -11.71 8.01
C ALA A 65 -0.09 -11.75 6.60
N THR A 66 -1.00 -10.83 6.32
CA THR A 66 -1.74 -10.80 5.07
C THR A 66 -2.02 -9.38 4.63
N ALA A 67 -2.07 -9.16 3.34
CA ALA A 67 -2.37 -7.87 2.77
C ALA A 67 -3.15 -8.01 1.45
N PHE A 68 -4.12 -7.14 1.26
CA PHE A 68 -5.03 -7.12 0.14
C PHE A 68 -5.04 -5.75 -0.53
N TYR A 69 -5.27 -5.74 -1.83
CA TYR A 69 -5.45 -4.52 -2.59
C TYR A 69 -6.66 -4.61 -3.52
N THR A 70 -7.19 -3.44 -3.84
CA THR A 70 -8.10 -3.22 -4.97
C THR A 70 -7.56 -2.04 -5.76
N LYS A 71 -7.42 -2.22 -7.08
CA LYS A 71 -6.97 -1.18 -8.00
C LYS A 71 -8.08 -0.87 -9.00
N VAL A 72 -8.40 0.41 -9.16
CA VAL A 72 -9.38 0.89 -10.13
C VAL A 72 -8.70 2.03 -10.92
N GLY A 73 -8.41 1.77 -12.16
CA GLY A 73 -7.54 2.66 -12.92
C GLY A 73 -6.18 2.80 -12.24
N ARG A 74 -5.82 4.02 -11.85
CA ARG A 74 -4.58 4.30 -11.12
C ARG A 74 -4.76 4.32 -9.59
N GLN A 75 -5.98 4.33 -9.09
CA GLN A 75 -6.23 4.34 -7.65
C GLN A 75 -6.05 2.94 -7.07
N VAL A 76 -5.20 2.83 -6.07
CA VAL A 76 -4.92 1.61 -5.33
C VAL A 76 -5.32 1.80 -3.87
N SER A 77 -6.26 0.99 -3.41
CA SER A 77 -6.60 0.86 -1.98
C SER A 77 -5.94 -0.38 -1.42
N ILE A 78 -5.26 -0.25 -0.30
CA ILE A 78 -4.56 -1.34 0.39
C ILE A 78 -5.04 -1.45 1.83
N GLN A 79 -5.02 -2.68 2.34
CA GLN A 79 -5.18 -2.98 3.75
C GLN A 79 -4.35 -4.21 4.11
N GLY A 80 -3.84 -4.25 5.35
CA GLY A 80 -3.01 -5.37 5.75
C GLY A 80 -2.90 -5.55 7.26
N TYR A 81 -2.62 -6.79 7.63
CA TYR A 81 -2.14 -7.21 8.92
C TYR A 81 -0.67 -7.61 8.78
N PHE A 82 0.23 -6.79 9.30
CA PHE A 82 1.66 -7.05 9.33
C PHE A 82 2.06 -7.53 10.72
N ARG A 83 2.86 -8.58 10.79
CA ARG A 83 3.45 -9.13 12.00
C ARG A 83 4.73 -9.87 11.62
N THR A 84 5.77 -9.72 12.42
CA THR A 84 7.03 -10.43 12.21
C THR A 84 7.14 -11.65 13.09
N ASP A 85 7.75 -12.72 12.58
CA ASP A 85 8.07 -13.93 13.32
C ASP A 85 9.53 -13.92 13.81
N ALA A 86 10.46 -13.48 12.96
CA ALA A 86 11.86 -13.35 13.35
C ALA A 86 12.55 -12.18 12.64
N ILE A 87 13.31 -11.41 13.40
CA ILE A 87 14.17 -10.32 12.91
C ILE A 87 15.59 -10.55 13.40
N THR A 88 16.54 -10.58 12.45
CA THR A 88 17.97 -10.44 12.71
C THR A 88 18.46 -9.26 11.89
N VAL A 89 18.85 -8.19 12.57
CA VAL A 89 19.11 -6.87 11.97
C VAL A 89 20.20 -6.93 10.89
N GLY A 90 21.29 -7.69 11.11
CA GLY A 90 22.40 -7.76 10.16
C GLY A 90 23.06 -6.39 9.98
N THR A 91 23.11 -5.91 8.75
CA THR A 91 23.64 -4.57 8.39
C THR A 91 22.53 -3.53 8.19
N ALA A 92 21.25 -3.89 8.38
CA ALA A 92 20.11 -3.00 8.21
C ALA A 92 20.20 -1.79 9.16
N SER A 93 19.91 -0.61 8.65
CA SER A 93 19.92 0.65 9.44
C SER A 93 19.03 1.72 8.82
N GLY A 94 18.71 2.74 9.62
CA GLY A 94 17.85 3.85 9.21
C GLY A 94 16.37 3.47 9.17
N ASP A 95 15.61 4.16 8.32
CA ASP A 95 14.17 3.98 8.19
C ASP A 95 13.80 2.56 7.78
N ILE A 96 12.65 2.10 8.24
CA ILE A 96 12.06 0.82 7.81
C ILE A 96 10.88 1.04 6.88
N TYR A 97 10.71 0.11 5.96
CA TYR A 97 9.69 0.14 4.92
C TYR A 97 8.98 -1.19 4.80
N ILE A 98 7.68 -1.14 4.43
CA ILE A 98 6.93 -2.30 3.95
C ILE A 98 6.69 -2.11 2.44
N SER A 99 6.81 -3.19 1.67
CA SER A 99 6.57 -3.14 0.22
C SER A 99 5.11 -2.80 -0.11
N LEU A 100 4.90 -2.18 -1.28
CA LEU A 100 3.60 -1.94 -1.90
C LEU A 100 3.36 -2.95 -3.03
N PRO A 101 2.10 -3.23 -3.40
CA PRO A 101 1.78 -4.08 -4.56
C PRO A 101 2.13 -3.41 -5.90
N PHE A 102 2.04 -2.08 -5.98
CA PHE A 102 2.36 -1.26 -7.15
C PHE A 102 3.17 -0.04 -6.74
N ALA A 103 4.03 0.44 -7.63
CA ALA A 103 4.75 1.68 -7.42
C ALA A 103 3.78 2.85 -7.24
N ALA A 104 3.99 3.68 -6.23
CA ALA A 104 3.21 4.89 -6.04
C ALA A 104 3.69 6.00 -6.97
N ALA A 105 2.77 6.79 -7.52
CA ALA A 105 3.11 7.94 -8.33
C ALA A 105 3.83 8.99 -7.49
N ALA A 106 4.88 9.60 -8.06
CA ALA A 106 5.57 10.71 -7.43
C ALA A 106 4.67 11.96 -7.43
N LEU A 107 4.58 12.63 -6.28
CA LEU A 107 4.01 13.97 -6.19
C LEU A 107 5.11 15.00 -6.38
N THR A 108 4.84 16.03 -7.19
CA THR A 108 5.80 17.11 -7.41
C THR A 108 6.09 17.84 -6.09
N GLY A 109 7.34 17.82 -5.66
CA GLY A 109 7.80 18.50 -4.44
C GLY A 109 7.48 17.81 -3.12
N ALA A 110 6.94 16.59 -3.14
CA ALA A 110 6.68 15.79 -1.96
C ALA A 110 7.39 14.43 -2.06
N GLY A 111 7.95 13.96 -0.94
CA GLY A 111 8.59 12.64 -0.86
C GLY A 111 7.58 11.49 -0.78
N ASP A 112 6.42 11.75 -0.18
CA ASP A 112 5.37 10.77 0.03
C ASP A 112 4.19 11.02 -0.90
N ALA A 113 3.61 9.94 -1.43
CA ALA A 113 2.53 10.01 -2.39
C ALA A 113 1.15 10.07 -1.73
N SER A 114 1.03 9.65 -0.46
CA SER A 114 -0.26 9.49 0.21
C SER A 114 -0.07 9.26 1.70
N ALA A 115 -1.17 9.29 2.44
CA ALA A 115 -1.24 8.95 3.85
C ALA A 115 -2.15 7.75 4.07
N GLY A 116 -1.90 7.00 5.14
CA GLY A 116 -2.73 5.90 5.58
C GLY A 116 -2.77 5.81 7.10
N ALA A 117 -3.76 5.08 7.60
CA ALA A 117 -3.97 4.88 9.02
C ALA A 117 -3.34 3.59 9.51
N VAL A 118 -2.89 3.60 10.75
CA VAL A 118 -2.63 2.41 11.56
C VAL A 118 -3.71 2.35 12.62
N ALA A 119 -4.58 1.34 12.52
CA ALA A 119 -5.69 1.16 13.44
C ALA A 119 -5.27 0.47 14.74
N TYR A 120 -4.23 -0.36 14.66
CA TYR A 120 -3.68 -1.10 15.79
C TYR A 120 -2.18 -1.29 15.59
N ALA A 121 -1.40 -1.13 16.67
CA ALA A 121 0.02 -1.45 16.69
C ALA A 121 0.42 -1.99 18.08
N ALA A 122 1.28 -3.01 18.11
CA ALA A 122 1.74 -3.64 19.34
C ALA A 122 3.09 -4.36 19.14
N SER A 123 3.73 -4.68 20.26
CA SER A 123 4.94 -5.52 20.32
C SER A 123 6.14 -4.91 19.56
N TRP A 124 6.29 -3.60 19.59
CA TRP A 124 7.46 -2.86 19.12
C TRP A 124 8.46 -2.67 20.25
N ALA A 125 9.75 -2.62 19.94
CA ALA A 125 10.80 -2.40 20.94
C ALA A 125 11.00 -0.91 21.24
N GLY A 126 10.79 -0.04 20.26
CA GLY A 126 10.90 1.42 20.35
C GLY A 126 9.58 2.12 20.04
N ASP A 127 9.66 3.15 19.22
CA ASP A 127 8.50 3.97 18.85
C ASP A 127 7.48 3.21 18.01
N ILE A 128 6.21 3.33 18.39
CA ILE A 128 5.11 2.58 17.80
C ILE A 128 4.53 3.32 16.60
N PRO A 129 4.46 2.72 15.39
CA PRO A 129 3.83 3.34 14.24
C PRO A 129 2.36 3.71 14.47
N SER A 130 1.98 4.91 14.04
CA SER A 130 0.61 5.44 14.12
C SER A 130 0.01 5.76 12.75
N ALA A 131 0.83 5.76 11.71
CA ALA A 131 0.44 5.98 10.33
C ALA A 131 1.35 5.22 9.37
N VAL A 132 0.91 5.09 8.13
CA VAL A 132 1.72 4.63 7.00
C VAL A 132 1.69 5.67 5.89
N SER A 133 2.74 5.74 5.06
CA SER A 133 2.79 6.65 3.93
C SER A 133 3.48 5.99 2.73
N PRO A 134 2.73 5.67 1.66
CA PRO A 134 3.30 5.28 0.38
C PRO A 134 4.29 6.31 -0.13
N ARG A 135 5.49 5.89 -0.54
CA ARG A 135 6.54 6.77 -1.05
C ARG A 135 6.34 7.03 -2.53
N GLY A 136 6.31 8.30 -2.89
CA GLY A 136 6.20 8.70 -4.29
C GLY A 136 7.40 8.23 -5.12
N GLY A 137 7.12 7.58 -6.25
CA GLY A 137 8.12 7.00 -7.15
C GLY A 137 8.74 5.68 -6.67
N ASP A 138 8.21 5.06 -5.62
CA ASP A 138 8.76 3.85 -5.02
C ASP A 138 7.69 2.75 -4.85
N THR A 139 8.13 1.53 -4.65
CA THR A 139 7.31 0.35 -4.28
C THR A 139 7.29 0.10 -2.78
N LYS A 140 7.48 1.15 -1.97
CA LYS A 140 7.62 1.08 -0.52
C LYS A 140 6.71 2.10 0.15
N MET A 141 6.31 1.81 1.39
CA MET A 141 5.67 2.76 2.28
C MET A 141 6.49 2.93 3.57
N ASN A 142 6.54 4.16 4.06
CA ASN A 142 7.07 4.48 5.39
C ASN A 142 6.10 4.01 6.47
N LEU A 143 6.65 3.63 7.61
CA LEU A 143 5.95 3.55 8.88
C LEU A 143 6.25 4.83 9.66
N ILE A 144 5.24 5.49 10.16
CA ILE A 144 5.36 6.83 10.75
C ILE A 144 4.84 6.80 12.18
N TYR A 145 5.57 7.41 13.09
CA TYR A 145 5.13 7.64 14.45
C TYR A 145 5.16 9.14 14.80
N ARG A 146 4.55 9.50 15.90
CA ARG A 146 4.57 10.85 16.43
C ARG A 146 5.49 10.91 17.65
N THR A 147 6.48 11.81 17.63
CA THR A 147 7.50 11.93 18.68
C THR A 147 6.96 12.44 20.01
N SER A 148 5.85 13.17 19.99
CA SER A 148 5.13 13.66 21.18
C SER A 148 3.74 14.14 20.78
N ALA A 149 2.87 14.45 21.75
CA ALA A 149 1.51 14.95 21.50
C ALA A 149 1.48 16.20 20.59
N ASN A 150 2.47 17.08 20.72
CA ASN A 150 2.63 18.30 19.90
C ASN A 150 3.89 18.26 19.01
N GLY A 151 4.51 17.10 18.88
CA GLY A 151 5.74 16.90 18.10
C GLY A 151 5.49 16.66 16.62
N SER A 152 6.57 16.74 15.86
CA SER A 152 6.60 16.31 14.46
C SER A 152 6.42 14.80 14.34
N THR A 153 6.08 14.36 13.16
CA THR A 153 6.15 12.94 12.79
C THR A 153 7.59 12.57 12.41
N SER A 154 7.95 11.31 12.65
CA SER A 154 9.22 10.71 12.22
C SER A 154 8.96 9.34 11.62
N ASN A 155 9.88 8.87 10.80
CA ASN A 155 9.83 7.52 10.27
C ASN A 155 10.31 6.51 11.33
N SER A 156 9.65 5.38 11.44
CA SER A 156 10.11 4.29 12.29
C SER A 156 11.45 3.75 11.79
N GLN A 157 12.31 3.41 12.73
CA GLN A 157 13.70 3.02 12.49
C GLN A 157 13.91 1.52 12.73
N VAL A 158 14.99 0.99 12.19
CA VAL A 158 15.41 -0.40 12.48
C VAL A 158 15.52 -0.66 13.99
N GLY A 159 15.93 0.35 14.78
CA GLY A 159 16.04 0.24 16.24
C GLY A 159 14.70 0.11 16.97
N ASP A 160 13.59 0.43 16.31
CA ASP A 160 12.25 0.29 16.90
C ASP A 160 11.68 -1.13 16.80
N LEU A 161 12.34 -1.99 16.00
CA LEU A 161 11.86 -3.35 15.76
C LEU A 161 12.12 -4.27 16.95
N GLY A 162 11.08 -4.96 17.39
CA GLY A 162 11.19 -6.14 18.24
C GLY A 162 11.76 -7.32 17.43
N THR A 163 12.64 -8.09 18.05
CA THR A 163 13.34 -9.22 17.39
C THR A 163 12.71 -10.59 17.65
N GLY A 164 11.75 -10.66 18.59
CA GLY A 164 11.04 -11.89 18.95
C GLY A 164 9.97 -12.30 17.95
N SER A 165 9.41 -13.48 18.15
CA SER A 165 8.20 -13.92 17.45
C SER A 165 6.98 -13.08 17.86
N ASP A 166 5.97 -13.05 16.99
CA ASP A 166 4.73 -12.30 17.21
C ASP A 166 4.95 -10.79 17.47
N ALA A 167 6.06 -10.23 16.93
CA ALA A 167 6.45 -8.86 17.15
C ALA A 167 6.05 -7.94 15.99
N ASN A 168 6.21 -6.62 16.20
CA ASN A 168 6.02 -5.59 15.19
C ASN A 168 4.64 -5.65 14.52
N VAL A 169 3.60 -5.75 15.33
CA VAL A 169 2.22 -5.86 14.85
C VAL A 169 1.69 -4.50 14.41
N ILE A 170 1.12 -4.42 13.21
CA ILE A 170 0.25 -3.33 12.78
C ILE A 170 -0.92 -3.83 11.95
N ILE A 171 -2.09 -3.17 12.10
CA ILE A 171 -3.21 -3.23 11.17
C ILE A 171 -3.28 -1.89 10.48
N PHE A 172 -3.21 -1.88 9.17
CA PHE A 172 -3.11 -0.63 8.41
C PHE A 172 -4.02 -0.61 7.18
N SER A 173 -4.31 0.59 6.71
CA SER A 173 -4.92 0.84 5.41
C SER A 173 -4.38 2.13 4.81
N SER A 174 -4.35 2.20 3.47
CA SER A 174 -4.01 3.42 2.73
C SER A 174 -4.64 3.39 1.34
N THR A 175 -4.74 4.55 0.72
CA THR A 175 -5.09 4.70 -0.69
C THR A 175 -4.07 5.62 -1.35
N TYR A 176 -3.57 5.24 -2.53
CA TYR A 176 -2.60 6.03 -3.29
C TYR A 176 -2.84 5.90 -4.80
N ILE A 177 -2.18 6.74 -5.59
CA ILE A 177 -2.21 6.66 -7.06
C ILE A 177 -0.99 5.88 -7.52
N ALA A 178 -1.18 4.86 -8.33
CA ALA A 178 -0.11 4.11 -8.97
C ALA A 178 0.60 4.92 -10.06
N ALA A 179 1.89 4.65 -10.26
CA ALA A 179 2.74 5.28 -11.25
C ALA A 179 2.32 4.96 -12.70
#